data_aacffde56c8576203f9e9392839a3f91
#
_entry.id   aacffde56c8576203f9e9392839a3f91
#
_cell.length_a   1.000
_cell.length_b   1.000
_cell.length_c   1.000
_cell.angle_alpha   90.00
_cell.angle_beta   90.00
_cell.angle_gamma   90.00
#
_symmetry.space_group_name_H-M   'P 1'
#
loop_
_entity.id
_entity.type
_entity.pdbx_description
1 polymer ?
#
loop_
_entity_poly.entity_id
_entity_poly.type
_entity_poly.pdbx_seq_one_letter_code
_entity_poly.pdbx_strand_id
1 'polypeptide(L)'
;ELYYHPGSKKLFVGTFRKGILVYGVSAGSTLRNVAVNRITPLNDRELLIATGGRGVYRMDMDSLVPKPYITADYASHNGMNGDNINDIYVDGGDRIWLANYPAGVTIRNNRYQSYEWFRHSPGNSRSLVNDQVHDVIEDSEGDLWFATSNGISLLQPAVGRWRSFLSRSDGIQDGGNHIFLTLCEVSPGVICAGGYASGLYRIEKKTGRVEYFPPSFAAEGRPDQYINDIGKDSGGCIWTGGCHNLKRFDPHDGTVRLYPVPGPITAILEKAPEWMWIGTGMGLYLLDGHGGTCRHIAFPVEAVHVYALYQAPDGLLYIGTGGA
;
A
#
# COMPACT_ATOMS: atom_id res chain seq x y z
N GLU A 1 7.81 -0.87 -6.90
CA GLU A 1 6.73 0.05 -7.24
C GLU A 1 6.58 0.23 -8.74
N LEU A 2 5.34 0.40 -9.24
CA LEU A 2 5.03 0.58 -10.65
C LEU A 2 4.10 1.78 -10.84
N TYR A 3 4.44 2.64 -11.79
CA TYR A 3 3.56 3.72 -12.22
C TYR A 3 3.55 3.84 -13.74
N TYR A 4 2.38 3.73 -14.35
CA TYR A 4 2.18 3.93 -15.78
C TYR A 4 1.53 5.29 -16.04
N HIS A 5 2.13 6.10 -16.93
CA HIS A 5 1.56 7.37 -17.36
C HIS A 5 0.91 7.24 -18.74
N PRO A 6 -0.44 7.25 -18.82
CA PRO A 6 -1.17 7.00 -20.08
C PRO A 6 -0.82 7.98 -21.19
N GLY A 7 -0.70 9.27 -20.86
CA GLY A 7 -0.43 10.34 -21.83
C GLY A 7 0.89 10.18 -22.56
N SER A 8 1.95 9.78 -21.87
CA SER A 8 3.29 9.57 -22.47
C SER A 8 3.57 8.13 -22.83
N LYS A 9 2.69 7.19 -22.47
CA LYS A 9 2.87 5.73 -22.62
C LYS A 9 4.18 5.22 -21.99
N LYS A 10 4.63 5.88 -20.92
CA LYS A 10 5.84 5.51 -20.18
C LYS A 10 5.46 4.71 -18.93
N LEU A 11 6.22 3.65 -18.66
CA LEU A 11 6.18 2.94 -17.39
C LEU A 11 7.41 3.27 -16.57
N PHE A 12 7.18 3.66 -15.32
CA PHE A 12 8.20 3.93 -14.32
C PHE A 12 8.21 2.77 -13.31
N VAL A 13 9.38 2.15 -13.15
CA VAL A 13 9.57 1.01 -12.25
C VAL A 13 10.53 1.41 -11.15
N GLY A 14 10.02 1.55 -9.94
CA GLY A 14 10.80 1.79 -8.75
C GLY A 14 11.38 0.48 -8.21
N THR A 15 12.68 0.45 -7.98
CA THR A 15 13.42 -0.74 -7.53
C THR A 15 14.11 -0.50 -6.19
N PHE A 16 14.50 -1.56 -5.52
CA PHE A 16 15.21 -1.47 -4.24
C PHE A 16 16.67 -0.99 -4.37
N ARG A 17 17.33 -1.29 -5.49
CA ARG A 17 18.77 -0.96 -5.68
C ARG A 17 19.09 -0.20 -6.97
N LYS A 18 18.33 -0.45 -8.03
CA LYS A 18 18.61 0.15 -9.36
C LYS A 18 17.94 1.52 -9.55
N GLY A 19 17.27 2.05 -8.52
CA GLY A 19 16.52 3.30 -8.59
C GLY A 19 15.28 3.15 -9.45
N ILE A 20 15.08 4.06 -10.42
CA ILE A 20 13.96 4.05 -11.34
C ILE A 20 14.40 3.57 -12.71
N LEU A 21 13.69 2.58 -13.23
CA LEU A 21 13.79 2.17 -14.63
C LEU A 21 12.61 2.76 -15.40
N VAL A 22 12.83 3.26 -16.59
CA VAL A 22 11.78 3.84 -17.44
C VAL A 22 11.69 3.05 -18.74
N TYR A 23 10.52 2.51 -19.02
CA TYR A 23 10.18 1.83 -20.27
C TYR A 23 9.31 2.73 -21.16
N GLY A 24 9.38 2.53 -22.48
CA GLY A 24 8.71 3.40 -23.47
C GLY A 24 9.61 4.53 -24.01
N VAL A 25 10.89 4.55 -23.59
CA VAL A 25 11.95 5.41 -24.12
C VAL A 25 13.25 4.60 -24.24
N SER A 26 14.26 5.14 -24.91
CA SER A 26 15.61 4.53 -24.90
C SER A 26 16.08 4.37 -23.46
N ALA A 27 16.18 3.14 -23.01
CA ALA A 27 16.26 2.74 -21.62
C ALA A 27 17.32 3.48 -20.82
N GLY A 28 16.92 4.07 -19.72
CA GLY A 28 17.79 4.68 -18.73
C GLY A 28 17.40 4.28 -17.31
N SER A 29 18.40 3.96 -16.48
CA SER A 29 18.20 3.87 -15.03
C SER A 29 18.62 5.19 -14.42
N THR A 30 17.75 5.78 -13.63
CA THR A 30 18.04 7.01 -12.89
C THR A 30 17.86 6.77 -11.39
N LEU A 31 18.46 7.61 -10.56
CA LEU A 31 18.41 7.50 -9.10
C LEU A 31 19.02 6.18 -8.56
N ARG A 32 20.18 5.76 -9.12
CA ARG A 32 20.83 4.50 -8.73
C ARG A 32 21.23 4.44 -7.26
N ASN A 33 21.28 3.23 -6.70
CA ASN A 33 21.61 2.95 -5.30
C ASN A 33 20.63 3.60 -4.30
N VAL A 34 19.38 3.73 -4.69
CA VAL A 34 18.29 4.24 -3.85
C VAL A 34 17.13 3.27 -3.91
N ALA A 35 16.62 2.91 -2.75
CA ALA A 35 15.35 2.18 -2.67
C ALA A 35 14.20 3.13 -3.03
N VAL A 36 13.40 2.76 -4.00
CA VAL A 36 12.20 3.52 -4.40
C VAL A 36 10.98 2.80 -3.84
N ASN A 37 10.32 3.44 -2.89
CA ASN A 37 9.17 2.87 -2.18
C ASN A 37 7.84 3.21 -2.85
N ARG A 38 7.72 4.45 -3.39
CA ARG A 38 6.49 4.90 -4.07
C ARG A 38 6.82 5.83 -5.24
N ILE A 39 6.01 5.77 -6.31
CA ILE A 39 5.99 6.71 -7.41
C ILE A 39 4.56 7.22 -7.56
N THR A 40 4.37 8.54 -7.45
CA THR A 40 3.05 9.18 -7.46
C THR A 40 3.07 10.38 -8.40
N PRO A 41 2.06 10.60 -9.25
CA PRO A 41 1.98 11.80 -10.05
C PRO A 41 1.76 13.04 -9.16
N LEU A 42 2.55 14.09 -9.40
CA LEU A 42 2.30 15.42 -8.84
C LEU A 42 1.35 16.21 -9.74
N ASN A 43 1.52 16.05 -11.04
CA ASN A 43 0.70 16.62 -12.10
C ASN A 43 0.97 15.85 -13.42
N ASP A 44 0.39 16.31 -14.54
CA ASP A 44 0.51 15.68 -15.86
C ASP A 44 1.96 15.60 -16.41
N ARG A 45 2.93 16.27 -15.79
CA ARG A 45 4.33 16.32 -16.24
C ARG A 45 5.34 15.82 -15.23
N GLU A 46 4.96 15.71 -13.97
CA GLU A 46 5.92 15.51 -12.90
C GLU A 46 5.50 14.40 -11.96
N LEU A 47 6.49 13.63 -11.55
CA LEU A 47 6.36 12.56 -10.58
C LEU A 47 7.05 12.91 -9.27
N LEU A 48 6.46 12.48 -8.18
CA LEU A 48 7.10 12.38 -6.87
C LEU A 48 7.57 10.95 -6.65
N ILE A 49 8.74 10.82 -6.04
CA ILE A 49 9.42 9.56 -5.83
C ILE A 49 9.81 9.46 -4.36
N ALA A 50 9.13 8.58 -3.61
CA ALA A 50 9.47 8.26 -2.24
C ALA A 50 10.67 7.34 -2.18
N THR A 51 11.59 7.60 -1.29
CA THR A 51 12.80 6.80 -1.15
C THR A 51 13.01 6.28 0.26
N GLY A 52 13.66 5.13 0.37
CA GLY A 52 14.16 4.60 1.61
C GLY A 52 15.44 5.30 2.04
N GLY A 53 15.30 6.44 2.75
CA GLY A 53 16.41 7.13 3.40
C GLY A 53 17.02 8.32 2.66
N ARG A 54 16.40 8.80 1.56
CA ARG A 54 16.84 10.04 0.85
C ARG A 54 15.72 11.03 0.59
N GLY A 55 14.61 10.93 1.33
CA GLY A 55 13.46 11.82 1.19
C GLY A 55 12.68 11.60 -0.11
N VAL A 56 12.11 12.67 -0.64
CA VAL A 56 11.32 12.68 -1.85
C VAL A 56 12.06 13.38 -2.98
N TYR A 57 12.08 12.75 -4.12
CA TYR A 57 12.57 13.35 -5.37
C TYR A 57 11.38 13.77 -6.23
N ARG A 58 11.59 14.82 -7.01
CA ARG A 58 10.69 15.26 -8.08
C ARG A 58 11.37 15.00 -9.43
N MET A 59 10.64 14.44 -10.37
CA MET A 59 11.15 14.10 -11.69
C MET A 59 10.17 14.56 -12.76
N ASP A 60 10.66 15.34 -13.69
CA ASP A 60 9.92 15.68 -14.91
C ASP A 60 9.93 14.48 -15.87
N MET A 61 8.77 14.12 -16.40
CA MET A 61 8.57 12.91 -17.20
C MET A 61 9.16 12.98 -18.62
N ASP A 62 9.59 14.15 -19.09
CA ASP A 62 10.25 14.31 -20.38
C ASP A 62 11.77 14.25 -20.25
N SER A 63 12.33 15.01 -19.31
CA SER A 63 13.76 15.03 -19.07
C SER A 63 14.27 13.79 -18.35
N LEU A 64 13.40 13.13 -17.56
CA LEU A 64 13.71 11.94 -16.76
C LEU A 64 14.86 12.16 -15.74
N VAL A 65 15.08 13.42 -15.34
CA VAL A 65 16.13 13.79 -14.38
C VAL A 65 15.50 14.00 -13.00
N PRO A 66 15.72 13.10 -12.04
CA PRO A 66 15.22 13.29 -10.68
C PRO A 66 16.06 14.33 -9.95
N LYS A 67 15.38 15.22 -9.24
CA LYS A 67 16.01 16.23 -8.37
C LYS A 67 15.49 16.06 -6.94
N PRO A 68 16.33 16.18 -5.90
CA PRO A 68 15.85 16.24 -4.53
C PRO A 68 14.77 17.33 -4.40
N TYR A 69 13.68 17.00 -3.73
CA TYR A 69 12.53 17.90 -3.63
C TYR A 69 12.10 18.16 -2.20
N ILE A 70 11.98 17.12 -1.39
CA ILE A 70 11.67 17.20 0.02
C ILE A 70 12.66 16.32 0.76
N THR A 71 13.47 16.91 1.61
CA THR A 71 14.45 16.22 2.45
C THR A 71 14.24 16.62 3.90
N ALA A 72 14.70 15.78 4.83
CA ALA A 72 14.61 16.08 6.25
C ALA A 72 15.37 17.36 6.59
N ASP A 73 14.73 18.19 7.37
CA ASP A 73 15.34 19.36 8.00
C ASP A 73 15.15 19.27 9.51
N TYR A 74 16.14 18.67 10.16
CA TYR A 74 16.12 18.45 11.61
C TYR A 74 16.33 19.73 12.42
N ALA A 75 16.71 20.84 11.78
CA ALA A 75 16.89 22.12 12.42
C ALA A 75 15.60 22.96 12.45
N SER A 76 14.66 22.66 11.57
CA SER A 76 13.39 23.38 11.46
C SER A 76 12.28 22.65 12.22
N HIS A 77 11.52 23.38 13.03
CA HIS A 77 10.31 22.85 13.69
C HIS A 77 9.19 22.50 12.69
N ASN A 78 9.27 23.01 11.48
CA ASN A 78 8.30 22.81 10.39
C ASN A 78 8.88 22.01 9.22
N GLY A 79 10.06 21.40 9.36
CA GLY A 79 10.68 20.56 8.35
C GLY A 79 10.22 19.10 8.43
N MET A 80 10.49 18.32 7.39
CA MET A 80 10.27 16.87 7.41
C MET A 80 11.21 16.20 8.42
N ASN A 81 10.69 15.28 9.23
CA ASN A 81 11.43 14.65 10.33
C ASN A 81 11.97 13.25 9.99
N GLY A 82 12.39 13.05 8.77
CA GLY A 82 13.02 11.79 8.36
C GLY A 82 12.98 11.63 6.84
N ASP A 83 14.01 11.01 6.31
CA ASP A 83 14.19 10.80 4.87
C ASP A 83 13.70 9.41 4.39
N ASN A 84 13.22 8.55 5.30
CA ASN A 84 12.66 7.26 4.93
C ASN A 84 11.16 7.39 4.71
N ILE A 85 10.75 7.47 3.46
CA ILE A 85 9.37 7.68 3.04
C ILE A 85 8.80 6.38 2.51
N ASN A 86 7.81 5.83 3.19
CA ASN A 86 7.15 4.59 2.79
C ASN A 86 6.10 4.81 1.71
N ASP A 87 5.35 5.90 1.80
CA ASP A 87 4.27 6.21 0.87
C ASP A 87 4.09 7.70 0.65
N ILE A 88 3.51 8.07 -0.51
CA ILE A 88 3.15 9.45 -0.89
C ILE A 88 1.73 9.45 -1.44
N TYR A 89 0.95 10.41 -0.98
CA TYR A 89 -0.35 10.72 -1.54
C TYR A 89 -0.44 12.22 -1.85
N VAL A 90 -1.01 12.57 -3.01
CA VAL A 90 -1.30 13.96 -3.40
C VAL A 90 -2.81 14.13 -3.44
N ASP A 91 -3.34 14.97 -2.57
CA ASP A 91 -4.78 15.16 -2.47
C ASP A 91 -5.33 16.20 -3.48
N GLY A 92 -6.66 16.29 -3.59
CA GLY A 92 -7.33 17.23 -4.50
C GLY A 92 -7.08 18.73 -4.21
N GLY A 93 -6.41 19.06 -3.11
CA GLY A 93 -5.97 20.41 -2.76
C GLY A 93 -4.48 20.68 -3.03
N ASP A 94 -3.82 19.81 -3.79
CA ASP A 94 -2.37 19.85 -4.10
C ASP A 94 -1.48 19.70 -2.86
N ARG A 95 -1.98 19.15 -1.77
CA ARG A 95 -1.17 18.83 -0.60
C ARG A 95 -0.51 17.47 -0.80
N ILE A 96 0.76 17.38 -0.41
CA ILE A 96 1.54 16.16 -0.46
C ILE A 96 1.61 15.54 0.93
N TRP A 97 1.07 14.36 1.08
CA TRP A 97 1.08 13.57 2.30
C TRP A 97 2.19 12.54 2.21
N LEU A 98 3.03 12.47 3.23
CA LEU A 98 4.21 11.62 3.28
C LEU A 98 4.13 10.70 4.50
N ALA A 99 4.13 9.41 4.27
CA ALA A 99 4.27 8.42 5.35
C ALA A 99 5.75 8.25 5.70
N ASN A 100 6.17 8.91 6.78
CA ASN A 100 7.56 8.91 7.24
C ASN A 100 7.81 7.79 8.25
N TYR A 101 8.74 6.90 7.97
CA TYR A 101 9.10 5.84 8.92
C TYR A 101 10.37 6.22 9.70
N PRO A 102 10.38 6.13 11.02
CA PRO A 102 9.27 5.88 11.96
C PRO A 102 8.59 7.17 12.48
N ALA A 103 8.65 8.26 11.74
CA ALA A 103 8.38 9.62 12.22
C ALA A 103 6.92 10.12 12.00
N GLY A 104 6.00 9.22 11.63
CA GLY A 104 4.59 9.56 11.46
C GLY A 104 4.26 10.07 10.04
N VAL A 105 3.39 11.06 9.93
CA VAL A 105 2.97 11.64 8.67
C VAL A 105 3.37 13.11 8.58
N THR A 106 3.94 13.49 7.45
CA THR A 106 4.22 14.88 7.12
C THR A 106 3.30 15.33 6.00
N ILE A 107 2.71 16.52 6.12
CA ILE A 107 2.01 17.16 5.00
C ILE A 107 2.81 18.37 4.54
N ARG A 108 2.98 18.44 3.23
CA ARG A 108 3.46 19.65 2.56
C ARG A 108 2.30 20.34 1.85
N ASN A 109 2.03 21.57 2.23
CA ASN A 109 1.12 22.41 1.48
C ASN A 109 1.90 23.19 0.41
N ASN A 110 1.71 22.84 -0.87
CA ASN A 110 2.42 23.46 -1.98
C ASN A 110 2.09 24.96 -2.15
N ARG A 111 0.91 25.40 -1.72
CA ARG A 111 0.50 26.82 -1.82
C ARG A 111 1.23 27.72 -0.85
N TYR A 112 1.65 27.18 0.32
CA TYR A 112 2.25 27.98 1.40
C TYR A 112 3.67 27.55 1.76
N GLN A 113 4.24 26.53 1.08
CA GLN A 113 5.55 25.94 1.40
C GLN A 113 5.71 25.55 2.89
N SER A 114 4.60 25.26 3.55
CA SER A 114 4.56 24.86 4.95
C SER A 114 4.37 23.35 5.06
N TYR A 115 4.96 22.76 6.09
CA TYR A 115 4.77 21.35 6.43
C TYR A 115 3.91 21.27 7.68
N GLU A 116 2.99 20.32 7.69
CA GLU A 116 2.27 19.93 8.90
C GLU A 116 2.66 18.51 9.25
N TRP A 117 2.94 18.27 10.51
CA TRP A 117 3.27 16.96 11.03
C TRP A 117 2.09 16.38 11.76
N PHE A 118 1.74 15.17 11.41
CA PHE A 118 0.88 14.34 12.23
C PHE A 118 1.74 13.30 12.92
N ARG A 119 1.78 13.38 14.23
CA ARG A 119 2.52 12.47 15.09
C ARG A 119 1.60 11.94 16.17
N HIS A 120 1.97 10.79 16.71
CA HIS A 120 1.35 10.29 17.91
C HIS A 120 1.64 11.22 19.09
N SER A 121 0.60 11.60 19.79
CA SER A 121 0.71 12.38 21.03
C SER A 121 -0.05 11.64 22.13
N PRO A 122 0.64 11.08 23.12
CA PRO A 122 -0.02 10.35 24.20
C PRO A 122 -1.10 11.18 24.90
N GLY A 123 -2.30 10.60 25.05
CA GLY A 123 -3.44 11.30 25.64
C GLY A 123 -4.17 12.30 24.76
N ASN A 124 -3.70 12.51 23.52
CA ASN A 124 -4.37 13.38 22.55
C ASN A 124 -5.11 12.52 21.50
N SER A 125 -6.44 12.47 21.59
CA SER A 125 -7.28 11.75 20.62
C SER A 125 -7.35 12.39 19.22
N ARG A 126 -6.72 13.57 19.04
CA ARG A 126 -6.60 14.26 17.75
C ARG A 126 -5.21 14.09 17.14
N SER A 127 -4.67 12.90 17.24
CA SER A 127 -3.34 12.58 16.72
C SER A 127 -3.33 11.18 16.11
N LEU A 128 -2.27 10.85 15.39
CA LEU A 128 -2.02 9.47 14.96
C LEU A 128 -2.00 8.53 16.17
N VAL A 129 -2.50 7.33 15.98
CA VAL A 129 -2.47 6.29 17.01
C VAL A 129 -1.06 5.75 17.24
N ASN A 130 -0.21 5.80 16.21
CA ASN A 130 1.20 5.42 16.26
C ASN A 130 1.99 6.07 15.12
N ASP A 131 3.27 6.36 15.33
CA ASP A 131 4.14 7.03 14.36
C ASP A 131 4.69 6.10 13.27
N GLN A 132 4.58 4.77 13.44
CA GLN A 132 5.01 3.81 12.45
C GLN A 132 3.86 3.52 11.49
N VAL A 133 3.78 4.31 10.42
CA VAL A 133 2.76 4.18 9.37
C VAL A 133 3.26 3.27 8.26
N HIS A 134 2.46 2.27 7.89
CA HIS A 134 2.77 1.27 6.86
C HIS A 134 2.04 1.54 5.55
N ASP A 135 0.79 1.97 5.64
CA ASP A 135 -0.07 2.20 4.48
C ASP A 135 -0.98 3.41 4.69
N VAL A 136 -1.31 4.11 3.60
CA VAL A 136 -2.21 5.27 3.59
C VAL A 136 -3.15 5.15 2.41
N ILE A 137 -4.46 5.15 2.68
CA ILE A 137 -5.47 5.20 1.63
C ILE A 137 -6.42 6.38 1.83
N GLU A 138 -6.95 6.90 0.74
CA GLU A 138 -8.11 7.79 0.73
C GLU A 138 -9.34 6.96 0.42
N ASP A 139 -10.39 7.13 1.22
CA ASP A 139 -11.66 6.47 0.95
C ASP A 139 -12.51 7.28 -0.05
N SER A 140 -13.59 6.69 -0.53
CA SER A 140 -14.49 7.29 -1.52
C SER A 140 -15.17 8.59 -1.07
N GLU A 141 -15.11 8.93 0.23
CA GLU A 141 -15.62 10.18 0.79
C GLU A 141 -14.52 11.25 0.98
N GLY A 142 -13.25 10.94 0.62
CA GLY A 142 -12.10 11.84 0.74
C GLY A 142 -11.48 11.88 2.13
N ASP A 143 -11.77 10.89 2.97
CA ASP A 143 -11.15 10.75 4.29
C ASP A 143 -9.92 9.83 4.21
N LEU A 144 -8.93 10.09 5.06
CA LEU A 144 -7.63 9.41 5.02
C LEU A 144 -7.51 8.38 6.13
N TRP A 145 -7.10 7.18 5.75
CA TRP A 145 -6.87 6.07 6.66
C TRP A 145 -5.40 5.70 6.69
N PHE A 146 -4.88 5.45 7.89
CA PHE A 146 -3.48 5.15 8.13
C PHE A 146 -3.36 3.82 8.86
N ALA A 147 -2.74 2.83 8.23
CA ALA A 147 -2.35 1.59 8.88
C ALA A 147 -1.06 1.80 9.68
N THR A 148 -1.05 1.41 10.94
CA THR A 148 0.11 1.63 11.80
C THR A 148 0.53 0.38 12.56
N SER A 149 1.68 0.43 13.21
CA SER A 149 2.15 -0.63 14.11
C SER A 149 1.36 -0.75 15.43
N ASN A 150 0.35 0.06 15.65
CA ASN A 150 -0.51 -0.03 16.84
C ASN A 150 -1.93 0.50 16.55
N GLY A 151 -2.61 -0.11 15.62
CA GLY A 151 -3.97 0.29 15.25
C GLY A 151 -4.04 1.08 13.96
N ILE A 152 -5.21 1.66 13.72
CA ILE A 152 -5.56 2.39 12.51
C ILE A 152 -6.04 3.78 12.90
N SER A 153 -5.58 4.80 12.18
CA SER A 153 -6.09 6.16 12.31
C SER A 153 -6.93 6.54 11.11
N LEU A 154 -8.01 7.26 11.35
CA LEU A 154 -8.84 7.92 10.35
C LEU A 154 -8.76 9.42 10.57
N LEU A 155 -8.36 10.15 9.55
CA LEU A 155 -8.46 11.61 9.51
C LEU A 155 -9.56 12.01 8.53
N GLN A 156 -10.47 12.86 8.99
CA GLN A 156 -11.48 13.54 8.19
C GLN A 156 -11.02 14.99 7.92
N PRO A 157 -10.33 15.26 6.80
CA PRO A 157 -9.67 16.55 6.58
C PRO A 157 -10.65 17.71 6.54
N ALA A 158 -11.85 17.49 5.98
CA ALA A 158 -12.88 18.52 5.84
C ALA A 158 -13.33 19.15 7.19
N VAL A 159 -13.26 18.38 8.27
CA VAL A 159 -13.72 18.78 9.61
C VAL A 159 -12.61 18.73 10.68
N GLY A 160 -11.37 18.36 10.27
CA GLY A 160 -10.23 18.24 11.17
C GLY A 160 -10.42 17.19 12.28
N ARG A 161 -11.23 16.15 12.02
CA ARG A 161 -11.54 15.12 13.02
C ARG A 161 -10.64 13.93 12.86
N TRP A 162 -10.11 13.45 13.99
CA TRP A 162 -9.40 12.18 14.09
C TRP A 162 -10.27 11.14 14.79
N ARG A 163 -10.12 9.89 14.38
CA ARG A 163 -10.62 8.69 15.07
C ARG A 163 -9.54 7.63 15.01
N SER A 164 -9.46 6.82 16.04
CA SER A 164 -8.61 5.62 16.06
C SER A 164 -9.45 4.36 16.17
N PHE A 165 -8.93 3.28 15.66
CA PHE A 165 -9.53 1.96 15.70
C PHE A 165 -8.45 0.94 16.05
N LEU A 166 -8.81 -0.06 16.84
CA LEU A 166 -7.98 -1.24 17.06
C LEU A 166 -6.60 -0.91 17.66
N SER A 167 -6.49 0.13 18.45
CA SER A 167 -5.27 0.38 19.22
C SER A 167 -5.22 -0.50 20.47
N ARG A 168 -4.04 -0.80 20.96
CA ARG A 168 -3.88 -1.52 22.24
C ARG A 168 -4.46 -0.74 23.42
N SER A 169 -4.54 0.58 23.31
CA SER A 169 -5.15 1.45 24.31
C SER A 169 -6.69 1.32 24.35
N ASP A 170 -7.31 0.79 23.31
CA ASP A 170 -8.77 0.62 23.25
C ASP A 170 -9.25 -0.56 24.09
N GLY A 171 -8.32 -1.34 24.67
CA GLY A 171 -8.64 -2.47 25.56
C GLY A 171 -9.28 -3.65 24.82
N ILE A 172 -9.17 -3.70 23.51
CA ILE A 172 -9.73 -4.78 22.69
C ILE A 172 -8.96 -6.06 22.94
N GLN A 173 -9.62 -7.05 23.50
CA GLN A 173 -9.07 -8.39 23.78
C GLN A 173 -9.53 -9.38 22.70
N ASP A 174 -9.13 -9.16 21.47
CA ASP A 174 -9.45 -10.03 20.33
C ASP A 174 -8.34 -11.06 20.02
N GLY A 175 -7.23 -10.99 20.77
CA GLY A 175 -6.06 -11.81 20.53
C GLY A 175 -5.20 -11.38 19.33
N GLY A 176 -5.57 -10.32 18.66
CA GLY A 176 -4.85 -9.79 17.51
C GLY A 176 -3.59 -8.99 17.90
N ASN A 177 -2.66 -8.87 16.97
CA ASN A 177 -1.41 -8.13 17.17
C ASN A 177 -1.49 -6.73 16.59
N HIS A 178 -2.55 -6.09 16.46
CA HIS A 178 -2.83 -4.69 16.07
C HIS A 178 -1.75 -3.95 15.23
N ILE A 179 -0.89 -4.71 14.53
CA ILE A 179 0.08 -4.20 13.56
C ILE A 179 -0.54 -4.37 12.17
N PHE A 180 -0.98 -3.27 11.59
CA PHE A 180 -1.63 -3.26 10.29
C PHE A 180 -0.65 -2.86 9.20
N LEU A 181 -0.62 -3.64 8.12
CA LEU A 181 0.31 -3.46 6.99
C LEU A 181 -0.39 -2.94 5.74
N THR A 182 -1.70 -3.21 5.61
CA THR A 182 -2.47 -2.90 4.40
C THR A 182 -3.91 -2.56 4.72
N LEU A 183 -4.48 -1.68 3.92
CA LEU A 183 -5.86 -1.21 3.98
C LEU A 183 -6.51 -1.30 2.59
N CYS A 184 -7.82 -1.56 2.55
CA CYS A 184 -8.59 -1.53 1.31
C CYS A 184 -10.01 -1.07 1.58
N GLU A 185 -10.51 -0.08 0.85
CA GLU A 185 -11.93 0.24 0.84
C GLU A 185 -12.68 -0.77 -0.04
N VAL A 186 -13.40 -1.68 0.61
CA VAL A 186 -14.12 -2.76 -0.08
C VAL A 186 -15.50 -2.34 -0.57
N SER A 187 -16.11 -1.38 0.10
CA SER A 187 -17.30 -0.66 -0.33
C SER A 187 -17.33 0.72 0.32
N PRO A 188 -18.09 1.70 -0.21
CA PRO A 188 -18.10 3.05 0.35
C PRO A 188 -18.28 3.06 1.86
N GLY A 189 -17.30 3.61 2.58
CA GLY A 189 -17.27 3.68 4.03
C GLY A 189 -17.01 2.36 4.76
N VAL A 190 -16.61 1.30 4.08
CA VAL A 190 -16.22 0.01 4.69
C VAL A 190 -14.77 -0.31 4.34
N ILE A 191 -13.92 -0.30 5.35
CA ILE A 191 -12.49 -0.56 5.22
C ILE A 191 -12.15 -1.95 5.74
N CYS A 192 -11.42 -2.71 4.96
CA CYS A 192 -10.73 -3.90 5.41
C CYS A 192 -9.28 -3.59 5.74
N ALA A 193 -8.79 -4.17 6.83
CA ALA A 193 -7.44 -3.99 7.31
C ALA A 193 -6.82 -5.33 7.68
N GLY A 194 -5.58 -5.52 7.30
CA GLY A 194 -4.81 -6.72 7.58
C GLY A 194 -3.37 -6.41 7.93
N GLY A 195 -2.68 -7.36 8.54
CA GLY A 195 -1.29 -7.11 8.90
C GLY A 195 -0.59 -8.28 9.55
N TYR A 196 0.37 -7.96 10.40
CA TYR A 196 1.27 -8.90 11.05
C TYR A 196 0.57 -9.63 12.20
N ALA A 197 0.29 -10.90 12.03
CA ALA A 197 -0.36 -11.75 13.03
C ALA A 197 -1.70 -11.19 13.58
N SER A 198 -2.37 -10.35 12.79
CA SER A 198 -3.55 -9.61 13.24
C SER A 198 -4.87 -10.19 12.70
N GLY A 199 -4.83 -11.06 11.69
CA GLY A 199 -6.05 -11.47 11.00
C GLY A 199 -6.63 -10.36 10.12
N LEU A 200 -7.88 -10.50 9.71
CA LEU A 200 -8.62 -9.51 8.92
C LEU A 200 -9.63 -8.79 9.79
N TYR A 201 -9.64 -7.48 9.70
CA TYR A 201 -10.65 -6.63 10.32
C TYR A 201 -11.47 -5.91 9.25
N ARG A 202 -12.76 -5.81 9.48
CA ARG A 202 -13.69 -5.01 8.70
C ARG A 202 -14.22 -3.89 9.58
N ILE A 203 -14.04 -2.66 9.13
CA ILE A 203 -14.42 -1.46 9.88
C ILE A 203 -15.49 -0.72 9.11
N GLU A 204 -16.62 -0.50 9.73
CA GLU A 204 -17.69 0.34 9.20
C GLU A 204 -17.49 1.77 9.71
N LYS A 205 -17.09 2.68 8.83
CA LYS A 205 -16.74 4.07 9.15
C LYS A 205 -17.83 4.81 9.91
N LYS A 206 -19.08 4.69 9.43
CA LYS A 206 -20.22 5.44 9.93
C LYS A 206 -20.58 5.07 11.35
N THR A 207 -20.67 3.80 11.65
CA THR A 207 -21.09 3.28 12.97
C THR A 207 -19.89 3.11 13.91
N GLY A 208 -18.69 2.96 13.37
CA GLY A 208 -17.49 2.56 14.12
C GLY A 208 -17.46 1.08 14.47
N ARG A 209 -18.40 0.28 13.94
CA ARG A 209 -18.44 -1.15 14.17
C ARG A 209 -17.21 -1.79 13.57
N VAL A 210 -16.56 -2.61 14.36
CA VAL A 210 -15.41 -3.44 13.95
C VAL A 210 -15.84 -4.89 14.03
N GLU A 211 -15.57 -5.63 12.98
CA GLU A 211 -15.77 -7.06 12.87
C GLU A 211 -14.41 -7.73 12.64
N TYR A 212 -14.13 -8.75 13.44
CA TYR A 212 -12.86 -9.45 13.40
C TYR A 212 -13.02 -10.83 12.78
N PHE A 213 -12.19 -11.12 11.81
CA PHE A 213 -12.06 -12.44 11.20
C PHE A 213 -10.69 -13.00 11.60
N PRO A 214 -10.65 -13.98 12.54
CA PRO A 214 -9.40 -14.54 13.03
C PRO A 214 -8.61 -15.21 11.90
N PRO A 215 -7.27 -15.32 12.02
CA PRO A 215 -6.48 -16.06 11.08
C PRO A 215 -7.02 -17.47 10.94
N SER A 216 -7.38 -17.87 9.73
CA SER A 216 -7.75 -19.25 9.47
C SER A 216 -6.49 -20.12 9.45
N PHE A 217 -6.63 -21.39 9.82
CA PHE A 217 -5.54 -22.33 9.68
C PHE A 217 -5.26 -22.61 8.20
N ALA A 218 -3.97 -22.69 7.84
CA ALA A 218 -3.56 -23.23 6.57
C ALA A 218 -3.95 -24.71 6.46
N ALA A 219 -3.96 -25.26 5.26
CA ALA A 219 -4.23 -26.68 5.00
C ALA A 219 -3.30 -27.64 5.82
N GLU A 220 -2.16 -27.13 6.27
CA GLU A 220 -1.19 -27.85 7.10
C GLU A 220 -1.38 -27.63 8.62
N GLY A 221 -2.49 -27.02 9.07
CA GLY A 221 -2.78 -26.78 10.49
C GLY A 221 -1.98 -25.65 11.12
N ARG A 222 -1.25 -24.85 10.35
CA ARG A 222 -0.54 -23.66 10.83
C ARG A 222 -1.42 -22.42 10.67
N PRO A 223 -1.47 -21.51 11.65
CA PRO A 223 -2.19 -20.26 11.49
C PRO A 223 -1.52 -19.39 10.40
N ASP A 224 -2.31 -18.92 9.46
CA ASP A 224 -1.85 -17.91 8.50
C ASP A 224 -1.91 -16.54 9.16
N GLN A 225 -0.79 -16.15 9.70
CA GLN A 225 -0.70 -15.02 10.63
C GLN A 225 -0.50 -13.67 9.95
N TYR A 226 -0.22 -13.68 8.63
CA TYR A 226 0.13 -12.47 7.91
C TYR A 226 -0.89 -12.18 6.82
N ILE A 227 -1.24 -10.92 6.69
CA ILE A 227 -1.93 -10.37 5.52
C ILE A 227 -1.03 -9.28 4.97
N ASN A 228 -0.37 -9.58 3.86
CA ASN A 228 0.57 -8.67 3.21
C ASN A 228 -0.11 -7.79 2.20
N ASP A 229 -1.23 -8.29 1.60
CA ASP A 229 -2.00 -7.54 0.63
C ASP A 229 -3.49 -7.90 0.70
N ILE A 230 -4.35 -6.91 0.42
CA ILE A 230 -5.79 -7.04 0.35
C ILE A 230 -6.24 -6.48 -1.00
N GLY A 231 -6.94 -7.31 -1.79
CA GLY A 231 -7.59 -6.90 -3.02
C GLY A 231 -9.11 -7.07 -2.94
N LYS A 232 -9.80 -6.41 -3.87
CA LYS A 232 -11.24 -6.59 -4.10
C LYS A 232 -11.43 -6.97 -5.55
N ASP A 233 -12.25 -7.98 -5.81
CA ASP A 233 -12.64 -8.33 -7.16
C ASP A 233 -13.88 -7.53 -7.64
N SER A 234 -14.13 -7.57 -8.94
CA SER A 234 -15.29 -6.91 -9.56
C SER A 234 -16.62 -7.47 -9.08
N GLY A 235 -16.65 -8.68 -8.52
CA GLY A 235 -17.81 -9.30 -7.87
C GLY A 235 -18.03 -8.79 -6.44
N GLY A 236 -17.12 -8.01 -5.89
CA GLY A 236 -17.20 -7.48 -4.53
C GLY A 236 -16.63 -8.40 -3.45
N CYS A 237 -16.06 -9.54 -3.81
CA CYS A 237 -15.37 -10.40 -2.86
C CYS A 237 -14.01 -9.82 -2.47
N ILE A 238 -13.59 -10.13 -1.25
CA ILE A 238 -12.34 -9.65 -0.67
C ILE A 238 -11.30 -10.77 -0.76
N TRP A 239 -10.14 -10.43 -1.32
CA TRP A 239 -9.01 -11.33 -1.43
C TRP A 239 -7.92 -10.91 -0.46
N THR A 240 -7.39 -11.85 0.31
CA THR A 240 -6.29 -11.59 1.24
C THR A 240 -5.16 -12.58 0.99
N GLY A 241 -3.95 -12.06 0.94
CA GLY A 241 -2.74 -12.83 0.74
C GLY A 241 -1.78 -12.71 1.92
N GLY A 242 -1.29 -13.85 2.38
CA GLY A 242 -0.35 -13.96 3.49
C GLY A 242 0.82 -14.89 3.19
N CYS A 243 1.35 -15.54 4.25
CA CYS A 243 2.52 -16.42 4.10
C CYS A 243 2.23 -17.73 3.37
N HIS A 244 1.01 -18.27 3.44
CA HIS A 244 0.73 -19.65 3.05
C HIS A 244 -0.48 -19.83 2.16
N ASN A 245 -1.46 -18.95 2.20
CA ASN A 245 -2.71 -19.11 1.46
C ASN A 245 -3.22 -17.78 0.92
N LEU A 246 -3.84 -17.88 -0.26
CA LEU A 246 -4.76 -16.88 -0.77
C LEU A 246 -6.17 -17.24 -0.30
N LYS A 247 -6.87 -16.26 0.25
CA LYS A 247 -8.24 -16.42 0.72
C LYS A 247 -9.15 -15.50 -0.06
N ARG A 248 -10.30 -16.02 -0.47
CA ARG A 248 -11.41 -15.25 -1.01
C ARG A 248 -12.54 -15.27 -0.01
N PHE A 249 -12.94 -14.12 0.46
CA PHE A 249 -14.08 -13.93 1.36
C PHE A 249 -15.22 -13.28 0.59
N ASP A 250 -16.39 -13.91 0.61
CA ASP A 250 -17.60 -13.33 0.08
C ASP A 250 -18.36 -12.64 1.22
N PRO A 251 -18.51 -11.30 1.19
CA PRO A 251 -19.20 -10.57 2.24
C PRO A 251 -20.73 -10.74 2.24
N HIS A 252 -21.30 -11.32 1.17
CA HIS A 252 -22.76 -11.52 1.08
C HIS A 252 -23.25 -12.74 1.85
N ASP A 253 -22.50 -13.83 1.76
CA ASP A 253 -22.88 -15.10 2.40
C ASP A 253 -21.91 -15.55 3.50
N GLY A 254 -20.82 -14.82 3.68
CA GLY A 254 -19.79 -15.11 4.67
C GLY A 254 -18.88 -16.27 4.31
N THR A 255 -18.95 -16.80 3.09
CA THR A 255 -18.12 -17.94 2.67
C THR A 255 -16.66 -17.55 2.54
N VAL A 256 -15.78 -18.44 2.99
CA VAL A 256 -14.33 -18.32 2.81
C VAL A 256 -13.84 -19.49 1.97
N ARG A 257 -13.16 -19.19 0.87
CA ARG A 257 -12.46 -20.17 0.06
C ARG A 257 -10.95 -19.98 0.17
N LEU A 258 -10.23 -21.09 0.28
CA LEU A 258 -8.77 -21.12 0.34
C LEU A 258 -8.22 -21.61 -0.99
N TYR A 259 -7.19 -20.94 -1.48
CA TYR A 259 -6.49 -21.32 -2.67
C TYR A 259 -5.01 -21.54 -2.34
N PRO A 260 -4.48 -22.74 -2.51
CA PRO A 260 -3.06 -22.98 -2.29
C PRO A 260 -2.26 -22.28 -3.38
N VAL A 261 -1.37 -21.39 -2.96
CA VAL A 261 -0.46 -20.66 -3.84
C VAL A 261 0.96 -20.88 -3.32
N PRO A 262 1.94 -21.20 -4.18
CA PRO A 262 3.32 -21.38 -3.76
C PRO A 262 3.97 -20.08 -3.27
N GLY A 263 4.53 -20.11 -2.06
CA GLY A 263 5.27 -19.01 -1.45
C GLY A 263 4.41 -17.92 -0.81
N PRO A 264 5.06 -16.99 -0.11
CA PRO A 264 4.38 -15.84 0.48
C PRO A 264 3.78 -14.94 -0.60
N ILE A 265 2.52 -14.57 -0.41
CA ILE A 265 1.79 -13.68 -1.33
C ILE A 265 2.17 -12.25 -0.99
N THR A 266 2.46 -11.47 -2.01
CA THR A 266 2.97 -10.09 -1.88
C THR A 266 2.17 -9.09 -2.71
N ALA A 267 1.41 -9.57 -3.71
CA ALA A 267 0.55 -8.73 -4.53
C ALA A 267 -0.63 -9.52 -5.09
N ILE A 268 -1.80 -8.91 -5.11
CA ILE A 268 -3.06 -9.47 -5.59
C ILE A 268 -3.68 -8.48 -6.57
N LEU A 269 -4.04 -8.94 -7.78
CA LEU A 269 -4.65 -8.09 -8.78
C LEU A 269 -5.67 -8.88 -9.59
N GLU A 270 -6.89 -8.38 -9.71
CA GLU A 270 -7.87 -8.97 -10.61
C GLU A 270 -7.44 -8.74 -12.08
N LYS A 271 -7.33 -9.81 -12.83
CA LYS A 271 -7.09 -9.80 -14.28
C LYS A 271 -8.40 -9.60 -15.06
N ALA A 272 -9.41 -10.31 -14.63
CA ALA A 272 -10.75 -10.35 -15.20
C ALA A 272 -11.65 -11.04 -14.15
N PRO A 273 -12.98 -10.98 -14.27
CA PRO A 273 -13.86 -11.69 -13.36
C PRO A 273 -13.43 -13.15 -13.15
N GLU A 274 -13.25 -13.54 -11.89
CA GLU A 274 -12.78 -14.88 -11.45
C GLU A 274 -11.33 -15.23 -11.81
N TRP A 275 -10.56 -14.34 -12.42
CA TRP A 275 -9.14 -14.56 -12.73
C TRP A 275 -8.26 -13.58 -11.96
N MET A 276 -7.33 -14.12 -11.16
CA MET A 276 -6.45 -13.30 -10.33
C MET A 276 -4.99 -13.47 -10.70
N TRP A 277 -4.28 -12.36 -10.85
CA TRP A 277 -2.82 -12.33 -10.82
C TRP A 277 -2.35 -12.35 -9.39
N ILE A 278 -1.45 -13.27 -9.06
CA ILE A 278 -0.89 -13.42 -7.72
C ILE A 278 0.62 -13.32 -7.79
N GLY A 279 1.14 -12.24 -7.22
CA GLY A 279 2.57 -12.06 -6.99
C GLY A 279 3.00 -12.75 -5.70
N THR A 280 4.09 -13.47 -5.74
CA THR A 280 4.63 -14.20 -4.59
C THR A 280 6.13 -14.06 -4.46
N GLY A 281 6.68 -14.48 -3.32
CA GLY A 281 8.11 -14.65 -3.15
C GLY A 281 8.74 -15.75 -4.04
N MET A 282 7.93 -16.47 -4.81
CA MET A 282 8.37 -17.54 -5.71
C MET A 282 7.96 -17.30 -7.19
N GLY A 283 7.53 -16.11 -7.53
CA GLY A 283 7.17 -15.73 -8.89
C GLY A 283 5.72 -15.27 -9.05
N LEU A 284 5.27 -15.20 -10.30
CA LEU A 284 3.93 -14.82 -10.70
C LEU A 284 3.06 -16.04 -10.96
N TYR A 285 1.85 -15.97 -10.46
CA TYR A 285 0.85 -17.02 -10.71
C TYR A 285 -0.44 -16.40 -11.26
N LEU A 286 -1.13 -17.20 -12.08
CA LEU A 286 -2.49 -16.91 -12.51
C LEU A 286 -3.42 -17.95 -11.87
N LEU A 287 -4.36 -17.45 -11.08
CA LEU A 287 -5.38 -18.26 -10.42
C LEU A 287 -6.69 -18.19 -11.19
N ASP A 288 -7.28 -19.36 -11.43
CA ASP A 288 -8.68 -19.53 -11.79
C ASP A 288 -9.51 -19.65 -10.50
N GLY A 289 -10.28 -18.62 -10.18
CA GLY A 289 -11.10 -18.57 -8.97
C GLY A 289 -12.27 -19.57 -8.96
N HIS A 290 -12.72 -20.04 -10.12
CA HIS A 290 -13.75 -21.09 -10.20
C HIS A 290 -13.16 -22.47 -9.97
N GLY A 291 -12.15 -22.83 -10.76
CA GLY A 291 -11.55 -24.17 -10.75
C GLY A 291 -10.51 -24.37 -9.66
N GLY A 292 -10.07 -23.28 -8.99
CA GLY A 292 -9.01 -23.33 -7.98
C GLY A 292 -7.63 -23.65 -8.53
N THR A 293 -7.47 -23.64 -9.84
CA THR A 293 -6.19 -23.97 -10.48
C THR A 293 -5.25 -22.78 -10.45
N CYS A 294 -4.09 -22.94 -9.83
CA CYS A 294 -3.03 -21.95 -9.77
C CYS A 294 -1.89 -22.32 -10.72
N ARG A 295 -1.67 -21.51 -11.75
CA ARG A 295 -0.67 -21.76 -12.79
C ARG A 295 0.48 -20.78 -12.67
N HIS A 296 1.71 -21.29 -12.59
CA HIS A 296 2.92 -20.47 -12.66
C HIS A 296 3.07 -19.83 -14.05
N ILE A 297 3.40 -18.55 -14.06
CA ILE A 297 3.66 -17.79 -15.28
C ILE A 297 5.16 -17.55 -15.38
N ALA A 298 5.78 -18.22 -16.34
CA ALA A 298 7.19 -18.00 -16.64
C ALA A 298 7.36 -16.66 -17.38
N PHE A 299 8.37 -15.89 -16.99
CA PHE A 299 8.81 -14.69 -17.70
C PHE A 299 10.34 -14.72 -17.85
N PRO A 300 10.91 -13.99 -18.84
CA PRO A 300 12.26 -14.23 -19.32
C PRO A 300 13.39 -13.74 -18.41
N VAL A 301 13.10 -13.42 -17.17
CA VAL A 301 14.11 -13.03 -16.17
C VAL A 301 14.04 -13.99 -14.99
N GLU A 302 15.17 -14.35 -14.42
CA GLU A 302 15.27 -15.12 -13.18
C GLU A 302 14.83 -14.28 -11.98
N ALA A 303 13.61 -13.73 -12.05
CA ALA A 303 13.05 -12.98 -10.97
C ALA A 303 12.22 -13.93 -10.11
N VAL A 304 12.60 -14.03 -8.85
CA VAL A 304 11.96 -14.93 -7.93
C VAL A 304 10.87 -14.22 -7.13
N HIS A 305 11.08 -12.96 -6.77
CA HIS A 305 10.12 -12.20 -5.94
C HIS A 305 9.34 -11.20 -6.78
N VAL A 306 8.01 -11.28 -6.73
CA VAL A 306 7.09 -10.29 -7.31
C VAL A 306 6.56 -9.42 -6.17
N TYR A 307 6.81 -8.12 -6.20
CA TYR A 307 6.40 -7.19 -5.14
C TYR A 307 5.20 -6.32 -5.51
N ALA A 308 4.97 -6.09 -6.80
CA ALA A 308 3.88 -5.25 -7.25
C ALA A 308 3.34 -5.73 -8.59
N LEU A 309 2.05 -5.56 -8.78
CA LEU A 309 1.32 -5.87 -10.01
C LEU A 309 0.50 -4.65 -10.43
N TYR A 310 0.51 -4.36 -11.71
CA TYR A 310 -0.34 -3.33 -12.29
C TYR A 310 -0.79 -3.74 -13.70
N GLN A 311 -2.07 -3.69 -13.95
CA GLN A 311 -2.62 -3.89 -15.30
C GLN A 311 -3.01 -2.54 -15.90
N ALA A 312 -2.37 -2.20 -17.00
CA ALA A 312 -2.66 -0.97 -17.71
C ALA A 312 -3.98 -1.06 -18.48
N PRO A 313 -4.61 0.06 -18.83
CA PRO A 313 -5.86 0.10 -19.60
C PRO A 313 -5.77 -0.58 -20.98
N ASP A 314 -4.57 -0.69 -21.55
CA ASP A 314 -4.29 -1.40 -22.80
C ASP A 314 -4.17 -2.93 -22.62
N GLY A 315 -4.34 -3.42 -21.39
CA GLY A 315 -4.30 -4.85 -21.04
C GLY A 315 -2.91 -5.39 -20.72
N LEU A 316 -1.84 -4.57 -20.81
CA LEU A 316 -0.50 -4.99 -20.43
C LEU A 316 -0.40 -5.16 -18.91
N LEU A 317 0.18 -6.28 -18.47
CA LEU A 317 0.51 -6.52 -17.08
C LEU A 317 1.96 -6.10 -16.80
N TYR A 318 2.12 -5.21 -15.86
CA TYR A 318 3.41 -4.79 -15.35
C TYR A 318 3.71 -5.46 -14.01
N ILE A 319 4.93 -5.97 -13.88
CA ILE A 319 5.34 -6.80 -12.75
C ILE A 319 6.58 -6.18 -12.12
N GLY A 320 6.49 -5.73 -10.88
CA GLY A 320 7.61 -5.27 -10.08
C GLY A 320 8.28 -6.45 -9.39
N THR A 321 9.57 -6.68 -9.67
CA THR A 321 10.32 -7.80 -9.10
C THR A 321 11.55 -7.34 -8.33
N GLY A 322 11.98 -8.15 -7.33
CA GLY A 322 13.23 -7.96 -6.60
C GLY A 322 14.32 -8.87 -7.14
N GLY A 323 15.47 -8.30 -7.49
CA GLY A 323 16.69 -9.07 -7.80
C GLY A 323 16.73 -9.61 -9.22
N ALA A 324 16.95 -8.76 -10.19
CA ALA A 324 17.57 -9.12 -11.48
C ALA A 324 18.79 -8.23 -11.69
#